data_c31e8c5f730099a2ab3e2035892ac9c6
#
_entry.id   c31e8c5f730099a2ab3e2035892ac9c6
#
_cell.length_a   1.000
_cell.length_b   1.000
_cell.length_c   1.000
_cell.angle_alpha   90.00
_cell.angle_beta   90.00
_cell.angle_gamma   90.00
#
_symmetry.space_group_name_H-M   'P 1'
#
loop_
_entity.id
_entity.type
_entity.pdbx_description
1 polymer ?
#
loop_
_entity_poly.entity_id
_entity_poly.type
_entity_poly.pdbx_seq_one_letter_code
_entity_poly.pdbx_strand_id
1 'polypeptide(L)'
;SRGLGDVYKRQTLDRRYRETKSQGMKEFYELYMSNSHCPTSNGARLRKESLAVKVGDKNINELTDMSIDKIKAYLNSLKLNNKDKIISEQILKELNKRLQFLMDVGLEYLTLSRSAGTLSGGEAQRIRLATQIGSGLTGVLYILDEPSIGLHQRDNEKLITTLKKLRDLGNTVIVVEHDEDTMRAADYIVDIGPAAGEHGGEVIATGTAEDIMKCDKSITGAYLSGRMKIPVPKVRKEPAGWITIRGARQNNL
;
A
#
# COMPACT_ATOMS: atom_id res chain seq x y z
N SER A 1 -2.54 32.36 -29.76
CA SER A 1 -2.74 33.51 -28.89
C SER A 1 -3.82 33.18 -27.87
N ARG A 2 -3.39 32.89 -26.66
CA ARG A 2 -4.34 32.75 -25.53
C ARG A 2 -4.83 34.15 -25.20
N GLY A 3 -6.12 34.43 -25.43
CA GLY A 3 -6.67 35.76 -25.31
C GLY A 3 -6.72 36.26 -23.86
N LEU A 4 -6.75 37.59 -23.67
CA LEU A 4 -6.90 38.28 -22.39
C LEU A 4 -8.08 37.73 -21.55
N GLY A 5 -9.11 37.22 -22.19
CA GLY A 5 -10.26 36.57 -21.53
C GLY A 5 -9.91 35.34 -20.71
N ASP A 6 -8.93 34.53 -21.13
CA ASP A 6 -8.53 33.32 -20.42
C ASP A 6 -7.72 33.65 -19.17
N VAL A 7 -6.90 34.70 -19.22
CA VAL A 7 -6.14 35.20 -18.08
C VAL A 7 -7.10 35.73 -17.01
N TYR A 8 -8.11 36.48 -17.40
CA TYR A 8 -9.13 37.03 -16.48
C TYR A 8 -9.95 35.93 -15.81
N LYS A 9 -10.38 34.95 -16.58
CA LYS A 9 -11.09 33.77 -16.03
C LYS A 9 -10.26 33.03 -15.00
N ARG A 10 -9.00 32.78 -15.30
CA ARG A 10 -8.06 32.10 -14.40
C ARG A 10 -7.87 32.89 -13.09
N GLN A 11 -7.63 34.21 -13.18
CA GLN A 11 -7.48 35.07 -12.00
C GLN A 11 -8.75 35.07 -11.13
N THR A 12 -9.92 35.09 -11.77
CA THR A 12 -11.21 35.06 -11.05
C THR A 12 -11.42 33.73 -10.32
N LEU A 13 -11.08 32.59 -10.95
CA LEU A 13 -11.16 31.26 -10.33
C LEU A 13 -10.18 31.14 -9.16
N ASP A 14 -8.92 31.56 -9.33
CA ASP A 14 -7.89 31.55 -8.28
C ASP A 14 -8.31 32.38 -7.06
N ARG A 15 -8.85 33.58 -7.29
CA ARG A 15 -9.40 34.42 -6.22
C ARG A 15 -10.54 33.73 -5.48
N ARG A 16 -11.51 33.20 -6.19
CA ARG A 16 -12.68 32.51 -5.59
C ARG A 16 -12.24 31.26 -4.79
N TYR A 17 -11.26 30.50 -5.30
CA TYR A 17 -10.70 29.37 -4.58
C TYR A 17 -10.07 29.75 -3.25
N ARG A 18 -9.32 30.88 -3.22
CA ARG A 18 -8.68 31.40 -2.00
C ARG A 18 -9.67 31.99 -1.00
N GLU A 19 -10.72 32.65 -1.48
CA GLU A 19 -11.69 33.33 -0.64
C GLU A 19 -12.79 32.41 -0.09
N THR A 20 -13.06 31.28 -0.75
CA THR A 20 -14.12 30.37 -0.30
C THR A 20 -13.75 29.63 0.98
N LYS A 21 -14.69 29.54 1.93
CA LYS A 21 -14.59 28.74 3.15
C LYS A 21 -15.29 27.38 3.01
N SER A 22 -16.04 27.16 1.92
CA SER A 22 -16.73 25.90 1.66
C SER A 22 -15.78 24.87 1.09
N GLN A 23 -15.66 23.72 1.75
CA GLN A 23 -14.83 22.60 1.31
C GLN A 23 -15.30 22.05 -0.05
N GLY A 24 -16.62 21.88 -0.24
CA GLY A 24 -17.17 21.39 -1.51
C GLY A 24 -16.91 22.34 -2.68
N MET A 25 -16.90 23.68 -2.44
CA MET A 25 -16.52 24.64 -3.47
C MET A 25 -15.04 24.58 -3.79
N LYS A 26 -14.18 24.30 -2.82
CA LYS A 26 -12.74 24.10 -3.09
C LYS A 26 -12.53 22.86 -3.96
N GLU A 27 -13.13 21.75 -3.59
CA GLU A 27 -13.06 20.49 -4.37
C GLU A 27 -13.58 20.71 -5.80
N PHE A 28 -14.67 21.46 -5.98
CA PHE A 28 -15.16 21.82 -7.31
C PHE A 28 -14.13 22.59 -8.14
N TYR A 29 -13.46 23.58 -7.54
CA TYR A 29 -12.41 24.33 -8.26
C TYR A 29 -11.17 23.48 -8.55
N GLU A 30 -10.83 22.56 -7.65
CA GLU A 30 -9.69 21.63 -7.82
C GLU A 30 -9.82 20.70 -9.02
N LEU A 31 -11.07 20.39 -9.46
CA LEU A 31 -11.33 19.65 -10.69
C LEU A 31 -10.77 20.34 -11.95
N TYR A 32 -10.61 21.67 -11.89
CA TYR A 32 -10.07 22.46 -13.00
C TYR A 32 -8.59 22.82 -12.80
N MET A 33 -7.95 22.31 -11.76
CA MET A 33 -6.54 22.54 -11.45
C MET A 33 -5.72 21.30 -11.80
N SER A 34 -4.51 21.51 -12.27
CA SER A 34 -3.53 20.44 -12.47
C SER A 34 -2.31 20.69 -11.61
N ASN A 35 -1.78 19.62 -11.02
CA ASN A 35 -0.51 19.68 -10.33
C ASN A 35 0.62 19.85 -11.35
N SER A 36 1.41 20.91 -11.22
CA SER A 36 2.61 21.13 -12.02
C SER A 36 3.84 21.20 -11.13
N HIS A 37 4.96 20.75 -11.66
CA HIS A 37 6.23 20.89 -10.94
C HIS A 37 6.59 22.36 -10.77
N CYS A 38 7.08 22.72 -9.58
CA CYS A 38 7.58 24.06 -9.32
C CYS A 38 8.77 24.35 -10.26
N PRO A 39 8.70 25.39 -11.10
CA PRO A 39 9.78 25.67 -12.08
C PRO A 39 11.11 26.03 -11.41
N THR A 40 11.09 26.56 -10.18
CA THR A 40 12.31 26.92 -9.43
C THR A 40 13.02 25.70 -8.85
N SER A 41 12.28 24.73 -8.32
CA SER A 41 12.84 23.54 -7.67
C SER A 41 12.78 22.30 -8.56
N ASN A 42 12.19 22.40 -9.77
CA ASN A 42 11.97 21.30 -10.69
C ASN A 42 11.32 20.07 -10.00
N GLY A 43 10.36 20.33 -9.09
CA GLY A 43 9.67 19.26 -8.34
C GLY A 43 10.38 18.80 -7.06
N ALA A 44 11.62 19.16 -6.83
CA ALA A 44 12.39 18.71 -5.66
C ALA A 44 11.91 19.23 -4.30
N ARG A 45 11.01 20.23 -4.29
CA ARG A 45 10.39 20.84 -3.08
C ARG A 45 11.40 21.47 -2.10
N LEU A 46 12.68 21.46 -2.41
CA LEU A 46 13.77 21.95 -1.58
C LEU A 46 14.55 23.06 -2.29
N ARG A 47 15.25 23.88 -1.50
CA ARG A 47 16.16 24.91 -2.02
C ARG A 47 17.43 24.27 -2.59
N LYS A 48 18.08 24.96 -3.52
CA LYS A 48 19.32 24.49 -4.17
C LYS A 48 20.45 24.22 -3.16
N GLU A 49 20.53 25.03 -2.10
CA GLU A 49 21.51 24.87 -1.03
C GLU A 49 21.31 23.56 -0.26
N SER A 50 20.04 23.20 0.01
CA SER A 50 19.70 21.92 0.66
C SER A 50 20.01 20.73 -0.26
N LEU A 51 19.82 20.86 -1.56
CA LEU A 51 20.13 19.83 -2.55
C LEU A 51 21.63 19.69 -2.81
N ALA A 52 22.44 20.69 -2.45
CA ALA A 52 23.90 20.62 -2.54
C ALA A 52 24.50 19.65 -1.49
N VAL A 53 23.77 19.37 -0.39
CA VAL A 53 24.21 18.40 0.61
C VAL A 53 24.02 16.99 0.08
N LYS A 54 25.11 16.22 0.07
CA LYS A 54 25.11 14.82 -0.40
C LYS A 54 25.64 13.89 0.68
N VAL A 55 25.09 12.68 0.70
CA VAL A 55 25.60 11.55 1.47
C VAL A 55 26.01 10.49 0.46
N GLY A 56 27.31 10.20 0.37
CA GLY A 56 27.87 9.49 -0.79
C GLY A 56 27.78 10.35 -2.06
N ASP A 57 27.14 9.82 -3.09
CA ASP A 57 26.95 10.50 -4.38
C ASP A 57 25.58 11.15 -4.57
N LYS A 58 24.63 10.94 -3.62
CA LYS A 58 23.22 11.34 -3.74
C LYS A 58 22.80 12.41 -2.75
N ASN A 59 21.97 13.34 -3.23
CA ASN A 59 21.22 14.26 -2.38
C ASN A 59 19.88 13.63 -1.93
N ILE A 60 19.18 14.34 -1.05
CA ILE A 60 17.92 13.81 -0.45
C ILE A 60 16.83 13.60 -1.51
N ASN A 61 16.72 14.46 -2.55
CA ASN A 61 15.72 14.30 -3.60
C ASN A 61 16.02 13.06 -4.45
N GLU A 62 17.28 12.92 -4.90
CA GLU A 62 17.72 11.75 -5.66
C GLU A 62 17.49 10.44 -4.88
N LEU A 63 17.68 10.48 -3.56
CA LEU A 63 17.44 9.33 -2.70
C LEU A 63 15.94 9.03 -2.59
N THR A 64 15.11 10.04 -2.34
CA THR A 64 13.66 9.83 -2.15
C THR A 64 12.92 9.47 -3.44
N ASP A 65 13.49 9.74 -4.60
CA ASP A 65 12.97 9.34 -5.91
C ASP A 65 13.30 7.88 -6.28
N MET A 66 14.17 7.24 -5.51
CA MET A 66 14.43 5.80 -5.65
C MET A 66 13.32 4.98 -4.99
N SER A 67 13.11 3.76 -5.50
CA SER A 67 12.25 2.78 -4.81
C SER A 67 12.86 2.33 -3.48
N ILE A 68 12.00 1.92 -2.54
CA ILE A 68 12.38 1.56 -1.16
C ILE A 68 13.49 0.50 -1.13
N ASP A 69 13.40 -0.52 -1.99
CA ASP A 69 14.43 -1.55 -2.14
C ASP A 69 15.80 -0.94 -2.53
N LYS A 70 15.79 -0.02 -3.50
CA LYS A 70 17.02 0.67 -3.97
C LYS A 70 17.58 1.61 -2.91
N ILE A 71 16.71 2.33 -2.16
CA ILE A 71 17.16 3.17 -1.04
C ILE A 71 17.89 2.30 -0.02
N LYS A 72 17.31 1.16 0.36
CA LYS A 72 17.92 0.25 1.34
C LYS A 72 19.25 -0.31 0.84
N ALA A 73 19.30 -0.75 -0.41
CA ALA A 73 20.54 -1.23 -1.03
C ALA A 73 21.62 -0.12 -1.05
N TYR A 74 21.24 1.10 -1.41
CA TYR A 74 22.14 2.25 -1.43
C TYR A 74 22.70 2.56 -0.03
N LEU A 75 21.84 2.67 0.99
CA LEU A 75 22.27 2.96 2.36
C LEU A 75 23.25 1.88 2.90
N ASN A 76 23.02 0.62 2.56
CA ASN A 76 23.91 -0.48 2.96
C ASN A 76 25.23 -0.51 2.19
N SER A 77 25.30 0.11 1.01
CA SER A 77 26.51 0.20 0.18
C SER A 77 27.40 1.41 0.51
N LEU A 78 26.96 2.31 1.40
CA LEU A 78 27.69 3.54 1.72
C LEU A 78 29.06 3.24 2.32
N LYS A 79 30.08 3.79 1.71
CA LYS A 79 31.47 3.77 2.22
C LYS A 79 31.71 5.02 3.05
N LEU A 80 31.50 4.91 4.36
CA LEU A 80 31.69 6.01 5.30
C LEU A 80 33.04 5.91 5.98
N ASN A 81 33.65 7.05 6.31
CA ASN A 81 34.83 7.10 7.16
C ASN A 81 34.50 6.72 8.62
N ASN A 82 35.50 6.51 9.47
CA ASN A 82 35.28 6.03 10.84
C ASN A 82 34.43 6.98 11.68
N LYS A 83 34.57 8.30 11.50
CA LYS A 83 33.80 9.31 12.22
C LYS A 83 32.33 9.26 11.79
N ASP A 84 32.08 9.23 10.51
CA ASP A 84 30.71 9.21 9.96
C ASP A 84 30.01 7.89 10.23
N LYS A 85 30.73 6.75 10.31
CA LYS A 85 30.18 5.48 10.75
C LYS A 85 29.61 5.56 12.17
N ILE A 86 30.36 6.12 13.11
CA ILE A 86 29.93 6.27 14.51
C ILE A 86 28.69 7.16 14.59
N ILE A 87 28.67 8.28 13.87
CA ILE A 87 27.55 9.23 13.87
C ILE A 87 26.29 8.60 13.23
N SER A 88 26.45 7.84 12.14
CA SER A 88 25.33 7.33 11.35
C SER A 88 24.80 5.98 11.85
N GLU A 89 25.51 5.25 12.71
CA GLU A 89 25.17 3.88 13.10
C GLU A 89 23.72 3.73 13.58
N GLN A 90 23.31 4.53 14.55
CA GLN A 90 21.95 4.48 15.08
C GLN A 90 20.91 4.94 14.03
N ILE A 91 21.26 5.95 13.24
CA ILE A 91 20.38 6.49 12.19
C ILE A 91 20.17 5.43 11.12
N LEU A 92 21.23 4.82 10.62
CA LEU A 92 21.15 3.77 9.59
C LEU A 92 20.43 2.53 10.09
N LYS A 93 20.64 2.14 11.35
CA LYS A 93 19.92 1.03 11.98
C LYS A 93 18.40 1.28 11.97
N GLU A 94 17.97 2.46 12.40
CA GLU A 94 16.55 2.81 12.45
C GLU A 94 15.96 2.96 11.04
N LEU A 95 16.67 3.60 10.11
CA LEU A 95 16.23 3.71 8.70
C LEU A 95 16.06 2.34 8.05
N ASN A 96 17.07 1.46 8.20
CA ASN A 96 17.00 0.11 7.65
C ASN A 96 15.83 -0.70 8.23
N LYS A 97 15.53 -0.53 9.53
CA LYS A 97 14.39 -1.16 10.20
C LYS A 97 13.07 -0.68 9.57
N ARG A 98 12.89 0.63 9.41
CA ARG A 98 11.66 1.21 8.82
C ARG A 98 11.48 0.85 7.36
N LEU A 99 12.57 0.89 6.57
CA LEU A 99 12.53 0.45 5.18
C LEU A 99 12.18 -1.04 5.06
N GLN A 100 12.71 -1.87 5.99
CA GLN A 100 12.37 -3.28 6.03
C GLN A 100 10.88 -3.51 6.29
N PHE A 101 10.25 -2.78 7.22
CA PHE A 101 8.81 -2.88 7.46
C PHE A 101 7.98 -2.56 6.21
N LEU A 102 8.37 -1.54 5.43
CA LEU A 102 7.71 -1.23 4.18
C LEU A 102 7.87 -2.36 3.13
N MET A 103 9.03 -3.00 3.10
CA MET A 103 9.27 -4.16 2.24
C MET A 103 8.50 -5.41 2.70
N ASP A 104 8.39 -5.62 4.01
CA ASP A 104 7.68 -6.76 4.60
C ASP A 104 6.17 -6.71 4.29
N VAL A 105 5.62 -5.53 4.00
CA VAL A 105 4.22 -5.36 3.57
C VAL A 105 4.06 -5.23 2.05
N GLY A 106 5.11 -5.54 1.26
CA GLY A 106 5.05 -5.54 -0.20
C GLY A 106 5.04 -4.16 -0.85
N LEU A 107 5.67 -3.16 -0.24
CA LEU A 107 5.73 -1.79 -0.74
C LEU A 107 7.13 -1.39 -1.23
N GLU A 108 7.98 -2.36 -1.59
CA GLU A 108 9.36 -2.14 -2.03
C GLU A 108 9.48 -1.27 -3.29
N TYR A 109 8.44 -1.26 -4.14
CA TYR A 109 8.41 -0.50 -5.39
C TYR A 109 8.07 0.98 -5.21
N LEU A 110 7.51 1.38 -4.07
CA LEU A 110 7.14 2.76 -3.81
C LEU A 110 8.38 3.66 -3.68
N THR A 111 8.18 4.95 -4.02
CA THR A 111 9.17 6.00 -3.77
C THR A 111 8.70 6.89 -2.61
N LEU A 112 9.65 7.40 -1.81
CA LEU A 112 9.31 8.30 -0.70
C LEU A 112 8.86 9.69 -1.18
N SER A 113 9.19 10.06 -2.42
CA SER A 113 8.74 11.32 -3.05
C SER A 113 7.30 11.28 -3.52
N ARG A 114 6.68 10.10 -3.60
CA ARG A 114 5.31 9.92 -4.08
C ARG A 114 4.30 10.63 -3.19
N SER A 115 3.39 11.37 -3.81
CA SER A 115 2.32 12.07 -3.10
C SER A 115 1.33 11.09 -2.49
N ALA A 116 0.97 11.31 -1.21
CA ALA A 116 0.00 10.47 -0.50
C ALA A 116 -1.37 10.36 -1.20
N GLY A 117 -1.81 11.44 -1.87
CA GLY A 117 -3.06 11.45 -2.65
C GLY A 117 -3.06 10.56 -3.89
N THR A 118 -1.91 10.02 -4.30
CA THR A 118 -1.79 9.09 -5.44
C THR A 118 -1.73 7.62 -5.01
N LEU A 119 -1.74 7.36 -3.71
CA LEU A 119 -1.73 6.01 -3.16
C LEU A 119 -3.10 5.35 -3.35
N SER A 120 -3.12 4.09 -3.70
CA SER A 120 -4.33 3.28 -3.62
C SER A 120 -4.74 3.05 -2.15
N GLY A 121 -6.00 2.69 -1.92
CA GLY A 121 -6.49 2.37 -0.57
C GLY A 121 -5.64 1.29 0.11
N GLY A 122 -5.33 0.22 -0.61
CA GLY A 122 -4.48 -0.86 -0.11
C GLY A 122 -3.04 -0.43 0.19
N GLU A 123 -2.42 0.44 -0.65
CA GLU A 123 -1.09 0.99 -0.36
C GLU A 123 -1.09 1.83 0.93
N ALA A 124 -2.08 2.72 1.08
CA ALA A 124 -2.21 3.55 2.27
C ALA A 124 -2.42 2.71 3.54
N GLN A 125 -3.23 1.66 3.47
CA GLN A 125 -3.46 0.73 4.58
C GLN A 125 -2.18 -0.01 4.96
N ARG A 126 -1.41 -0.52 3.99
CA ARG A 126 -0.13 -1.19 4.25
C ARG A 126 0.94 -0.27 4.83
N ILE A 127 0.99 1.01 4.42
CA ILE A 127 1.87 2.00 5.06
C ILE A 127 1.51 2.18 6.53
N ARG A 128 0.21 2.24 6.86
CA ARG A 128 -0.25 2.31 8.26
C ARG A 128 0.16 1.06 9.03
N LEU A 129 -0.03 -0.13 8.45
CA LEU A 129 0.38 -1.40 9.04
C LEU A 129 1.89 -1.43 9.30
N ALA A 130 2.73 -1.05 8.33
CA ALA A 130 4.18 -0.96 8.51
C ALA A 130 4.58 -0.01 9.65
N THR A 131 3.87 1.12 9.77
CA THR A 131 4.10 2.08 10.86
C THR A 131 3.74 1.50 12.21
N GLN A 132 2.64 0.76 12.31
CA GLN A 132 2.17 0.11 13.54
C GLN A 132 3.15 -0.99 14.01
N ILE A 133 3.62 -1.82 13.09
CA ILE A 133 4.67 -2.83 13.37
C ILE A 133 5.94 -2.15 13.87
N GLY A 134 6.31 -1.04 13.23
CA GLY A 134 7.49 -0.25 13.59
C GLY A 134 7.42 0.35 15.00
N SER A 135 6.23 0.56 15.55
CA SER A 135 6.03 1.10 16.90
C SER A 135 6.44 0.12 18.01
N GLY A 136 6.44 -1.20 17.70
CA GLY A 136 6.75 -2.24 18.67
C GLY A 136 5.77 -2.32 19.85
N LEU A 137 4.54 -1.83 19.68
CA LEU A 137 3.49 -1.90 20.70
C LEU A 137 3.09 -3.36 20.94
N THR A 138 2.84 -3.70 22.21
CA THR A 138 2.38 -5.00 22.66
C THR A 138 1.05 -4.86 23.40
N GLY A 139 0.22 -5.93 23.37
CA GLY A 139 -1.09 -5.91 24.03
C GLY A 139 -2.14 -5.05 23.32
N VAL A 140 -1.96 -4.78 22.04
CA VAL A 140 -2.86 -3.95 21.21
C VAL A 140 -3.77 -4.85 20.37
N LEU A 141 -5.00 -4.39 20.14
CA LEU A 141 -5.93 -4.98 19.17
C LEU A 141 -5.77 -4.27 17.84
N TYR A 142 -5.39 -5.03 16.81
CA TYR A 142 -5.36 -4.59 15.41
C TYR A 142 -6.58 -5.14 14.68
N ILE A 143 -7.31 -4.28 13.99
CA ILE A 143 -8.44 -4.65 13.12
C ILE A 143 -8.09 -4.20 11.71
N LEU A 144 -8.03 -5.14 10.78
CA LEU A 144 -7.67 -4.92 9.39
C LEU A 144 -8.79 -5.41 8.48
N ASP A 145 -9.18 -4.55 7.55
CA ASP A 145 -10.23 -4.85 6.56
C ASP A 145 -9.57 -5.03 5.19
N GLU A 146 -9.66 -6.25 4.65
CA GLU A 146 -9.09 -6.66 3.37
C GLU A 146 -7.64 -6.18 3.11
N PRO A 147 -6.67 -6.43 4.01
CA PRO A 147 -5.31 -5.93 3.85
C PRO A 147 -4.57 -6.52 2.64
N SER A 148 -5.04 -7.65 2.09
CA SER A 148 -4.51 -8.28 0.88
C SER A 148 -4.97 -7.61 -0.42
N ILE A 149 -5.94 -6.68 -0.36
CA ILE A 149 -6.51 -6.07 -1.56
C ILE A 149 -5.43 -5.41 -2.45
N GLY A 150 -5.44 -5.79 -3.73
CA GLY A 150 -4.47 -5.28 -4.71
C GLY A 150 -3.05 -5.83 -4.56
N LEU A 151 -2.83 -6.84 -3.70
CA LEU A 151 -1.58 -7.60 -3.67
C LEU A 151 -1.54 -8.66 -4.77
N HIS A 152 -0.34 -8.88 -5.30
CA HIS A 152 -0.07 -10.08 -6.07
C HIS A 152 0.05 -11.27 -5.11
N GLN A 153 -0.37 -12.47 -5.53
CA GLN A 153 -0.32 -13.68 -4.70
C GLN A 153 1.05 -13.91 -4.05
N ARG A 154 2.14 -13.61 -4.77
CA ARG A 154 3.52 -13.69 -4.25
C ARG A 154 3.77 -12.80 -3.03
N ASP A 155 3.11 -11.65 -2.94
CA ASP A 155 3.32 -10.69 -1.84
C ASP A 155 2.41 -10.97 -0.65
N ASN A 156 1.37 -11.81 -0.84
CA ASN A 156 0.44 -12.23 0.20
C ASN A 156 1.15 -13.00 1.32
N GLU A 157 2.13 -13.86 0.98
CA GLU A 157 2.95 -14.57 1.98
C GLU A 157 3.72 -13.61 2.90
N LYS A 158 4.23 -12.49 2.36
CA LYS A 158 4.91 -11.46 3.15
C LYS A 158 3.94 -10.80 4.14
N LEU A 159 2.73 -10.48 3.67
CA LEU A 159 1.69 -9.91 4.51
C LEU A 159 1.31 -10.88 5.64
N ILE A 160 1.01 -12.14 5.34
CA ILE A 160 0.68 -13.19 6.32
C ILE A 160 1.79 -13.33 7.36
N THR A 161 3.06 -13.40 6.91
CA THR A 161 4.21 -13.47 7.80
C THR A 161 4.29 -12.26 8.72
N THR A 162 3.96 -11.10 8.22
CA THR A 162 3.97 -9.84 8.95
C THR A 162 2.86 -9.79 10.00
N LEU A 163 1.65 -10.25 9.66
CA LEU A 163 0.52 -10.38 10.59
C LEU A 163 0.84 -11.37 11.73
N LYS A 164 1.45 -12.51 11.39
CA LYS A 164 1.92 -13.47 12.40
C LYS A 164 2.97 -12.87 13.34
N LYS A 165 3.93 -12.10 12.82
CA LYS A 165 4.89 -11.38 13.66
C LYS A 165 4.20 -10.41 14.63
N LEU A 166 3.17 -9.67 14.18
CA LEU A 166 2.38 -8.79 15.05
C LEU A 166 1.71 -9.57 16.19
N ARG A 167 1.09 -10.70 15.89
CA ARG A 167 0.48 -11.61 16.87
C ARG A 167 1.53 -12.12 17.86
N ASP A 168 2.67 -12.57 17.37
CA ASP A 168 3.75 -13.17 18.18
C ASP A 168 4.40 -12.16 19.13
N LEU A 169 4.25 -10.85 18.87
CA LEU A 169 4.61 -9.78 19.80
C LEU A 169 3.61 -9.63 20.98
N GLY A 170 2.60 -10.47 21.08
CA GLY A 170 1.58 -10.44 22.14
C GLY A 170 0.38 -9.54 21.83
N ASN A 171 0.11 -9.30 20.55
CA ASN A 171 -1.05 -8.53 20.09
C ASN A 171 -2.19 -9.45 19.67
N THR A 172 -3.41 -8.91 19.65
CA THR A 172 -4.58 -9.53 19.01
C THR A 172 -4.74 -8.94 17.61
N VAL A 173 -4.85 -9.78 16.60
CA VAL A 173 -5.00 -9.35 15.21
C VAL A 173 -6.29 -9.93 14.65
N ILE A 174 -7.25 -9.08 14.32
CA ILE A 174 -8.50 -9.44 13.64
C ILE A 174 -8.37 -8.99 12.20
N VAL A 175 -8.62 -9.89 11.26
CA VAL A 175 -8.52 -9.62 9.82
C VAL A 175 -9.82 -10.03 9.16
N VAL A 176 -10.44 -9.12 8.44
CA VAL A 176 -11.56 -9.44 7.53
C VAL A 176 -10.93 -9.75 6.19
N GLU A 177 -11.07 -10.97 5.69
CA GLU A 177 -10.41 -11.44 4.50
C GLU A 177 -11.23 -12.45 3.70
N HIS A 178 -10.93 -12.51 2.40
CA HIS A 178 -11.52 -13.43 1.45
C HIS A 178 -10.48 -14.35 0.79
N ASP A 179 -9.22 -14.17 1.12
CA ASP A 179 -8.09 -14.92 0.58
C ASP A 179 -7.92 -16.25 1.29
N GLU A 180 -7.78 -17.33 0.51
CA GLU A 180 -7.66 -18.70 1.02
C GLU A 180 -6.41 -18.89 1.89
N ASP A 181 -5.25 -18.35 1.46
CA ASP A 181 -3.98 -18.53 2.16
C ASP A 181 -4.01 -17.84 3.52
N THR A 182 -4.63 -16.66 3.60
CA THR A 182 -4.83 -15.92 4.85
C THR A 182 -5.76 -16.68 5.80
N MET A 183 -6.88 -17.22 5.30
CA MET A 183 -7.80 -18.04 6.11
C MET A 183 -7.10 -19.30 6.66
N ARG A 184 -6.34 -20.02 5.83
CA ARG A 184 -5.57 -21.19 6.27
C ARG A 184 -4.47 -20.87 7.27
N ALA A 185 -3.96 -19.66 7.24
CA ALA A 185 -2.91 -19.20 8.14
C ALA A 185 -3.41 -18.66 9.48
N ALA A 186 -4.72 -18.45 9.60
CA ALA A 186 -5.35 -17.94 10.82
C ALA A 186 -5.35 -18.98 11.94
N ASP A 187 -5.23 -18.53 13.19
CA ASP A 187 -5.35 -19.40 14.37
C ASP A 187 -6.80 -19.75 14.64
N TYR A 188 -7.72 -18.83 14.30
CA TYR A 188 -9.15 -18.98 14.52
C TYR A 188 -9.93 -18.21 13.46
N ILE A 189 -11.00 -18.81 12.97
CA ILE A 189 -11.86 -18.24 11.93
C ILE A 189 -13.27 -18.08 12.49
N VAL A 190 -13.90 -16.96 12.20
CA VAL A 190 -15.33 -16.72 12.41
C VAL A 190 -15.95 -16.54 11.01
N ASP A 191 -16.71 -17.53 10.57
CA ASP A 191 -17.43 -17.51 9.29
C ASP A 191 -18.79 -16.85 9.45
N ILE A 192 -18.99 -15.72 8.79
CA ILE A 192 -20.18 -14.88 8.89
C ILE A 192 -20.93 -14.92 7.56
N GLY A 193 -22.21 -15.26 7.59
CA GLY A 193 -23.09 -15.34 6.42
C GLY A 193 -24.48 -15.84 6.77
N PRO A 194 -25.26 -16.37 5.81
CA PRO A 194 -25.22 -16.06 4.39
C PRO A 194 -25.76 -14.68 4.12
N ALA A 195 -25.92 -13.97 3.35
CA ALA A 195 -26.47 -12.65 3.07
C ALA A 195 -25.66 -11.48 3.65
N ALA A 196 -26.04 -10.28 3.29
CA ALA A 196 -25.42 -9.03 3.71
C ALA A 196 -26.47 -8.00 4.16
N GLY A 197 -26.04 -6.94 4.85
CA GLY A 197 -26.92 -5.88 5.35
C GLY A 197 -27.82 -6.34 6.49
N GLU A 198 -29.05 -5.83 6.53
CA GLU A 198 -30.01 -6.10 7.63
C GLU A 198 -30.41 -7.57 7.81
N HIS A 199 -30.23 -8.38 6.76
CA HIS A 199 -30.55 -9.82 6.73
C HIS A 199 -29.32 -10.73 6.75
N GLY A 200 -28.15 -10.19 6.99
CA GLY A 200 -26.87 -10.90 7.05
C GLY A 200 -26.24 -10.87 8.44
N GLY A 201 -25.06 -11.45 8.55
CA GLY A 201 -24.26 -11.34 9.77
C GLY A 201 -24.50 -12.45 10.81
N GLU A 202 -25.11 -13.58 10.42
CA GLU A 202 -25.16 -14.74 11.29
C GLU A 202 -23.80 -15.44 11.33
N VAL A 203 -23.39 -15.88 12.53
CA VAL A 203 -22.21 -16.74 12.69
C VAL A 203 -22.57 -18.15 12.27
N ILE A 204 -22.04 -18.60 11.14
CA ILE A 204 -22.31 -19.92 10.56
C ILE A 204 -21.43 -21.00 11.19
N ALA A 205 -20.15 -20.70 11.35
CA ALA A 205 -19.16 -21.59 11.92
C ALA A 205 -18.04 -20.82 12.59
N THR A 206 -17.41 -21.43 13.59
CA THR A 206 -16.23 -20.89 14.25
C THR A 206 -15.24 -22.00 14.55
N GLY A 207 -13.96 -21.70 14.55
CA GLY A 207 -12.91 -22.66 14.86
C GLY A 207 -11.67 -22.49 13.99
N THR A 208 -10.86 -23.52 13.92
CA THR A 208 -9.72 -23.60 13.02
C THR A 208 -10.17 -23.74 11.56
N ALA A 209 -9.28 -23.57 10.60
CA ALA A 209 -9.58 -23.80 9.19
C ALA A 209 -10.15 -25.22 8.96
N GLU A 210 -9.64 -26.20 9.70
CA GLU A 210 -10.11 -27.60 9.63
C GLU A 210 -11.54 -27.77 10.15
N ASP A 211 -11.92 -27.04 11.20
CA ASP A 211 -13.28 -27.06 11.75
C ASP A 211 -14.27 -26.42 10.77
N ILE A 212 -13.87 -25.29 10.15
CA ILE A 212 -14.67 -24.64 9.12
C ILE A 212 -14.87 -25.55 7.91
N MET A 213 -13.82 -26.25 7.45
CA MET A 213 -13.89 -27.19 6.34
C MET A 213 -14.86 -28.37 6.59
N LYS A 214 -15.03 -28.77 7.84
CA LYS A 214 -15.96 -29.85 8.23
C LYS A 214 -17.42 -29.41 8.36
N CYS A 215 -17.66 -28.11 8.45
CA CYS A 215 -19.02 -27.56 8.60
C CYS A 215 -19.78 -27.62 7.27
N ASP A 216 -20.85 -28.36 7.19
CA ASP A 216 -21.65 -28.50 5.96
C ASP A 216 -22.44 -27.25 5.62
N LYS A 217 -22.75 -26.39 6.59
CA LYS A 217 -23.47 -25.13 6.39
C LYS A 217 -22.56 -24.02 5.90
N SER A 218 -21.24 -24.16 6.06
CA SER A 218 -20.27 -23.15 5.66
C SER A 218 -19.96 -23.24 4.18
N ILE A 219 -20.31 -22.18 3.43
CA ILE A 219 -19.92 -22.02 2.02
C ILE A 219 -18.41 -21.86 1.94
N THR A 220 -17.82 -21.04 2.83
CA THR A 220 -16.38 -20.86 2.97
C THR A 220 -15.67 -22.20 3.17
N GLY A 221 -16.19 -23.02 4.10
CA GLY A 221 -15.68 -24.37 4.36
C GLY A 221 -15.81 -25.31 3.15
N ALA A 222 -16.88 -25.18 2.38
CA ALA A 222 -17.06 -25.98 1.17
C ALA A 222 -16.02 -25.66 0.10
N TYR A 223 -15.64 -24.37 -0.07
CA TYR A 223 -14.57 -23.96 -0.98
C TYR A 223 -13.19 -24.33 -0.43
N LEU A 224 -12.89 -24.05 0.82
CA LEU A 224 -11.61 -24.39 1.46
C LEU A 224 -11.31 -25.91 1.43
N SER A 225 -12.35 -26.75 1.57
CA SER A 225 -12.22 -28.22 1.50
C SER A 225 -12.19 -28.78 0.07
N GLY A 226 -12.45 -27.94 -0.95
CA GLY A 226 -12.59 -28.36 -2.35
C GLY A 226 -13.89 -29.10 -2.67
N ARG A 227 -14.85 -29.21 -1.71
CA ARG A 227 -16.21 -29.73 -1.97
C ARG A 227 -16.96 -28.89 -3.01
N MET A 228 -16.72 -27.58 -2.97
CA MET A 228 -17.15 -26.64 -4.01
C MET A 228 -15.95 -26.04 -4.70
N LYS A 229 -16.04 -25.87 -6.02
CA LYS A 229 -15.02 -25.18 -6.83
C LYS A 229 -15.67 -24.58 -8.06
N ILE A 230 -15.10 -23.48 -8.55
CA ILE A 230 -15.46 -22.92 -9.85
C ILE A 230 -14.77 -23.76 -10.91
N PRO A 231 -15.51 -24.50 -11.76
CA PRO A 231 -14.90 -25.38 -12.75
C PRO A 231 -14.20 -24.57 -13.84
N VAL A 232 -12.96 -24.93 -14.14
CA VAL A 232 -12.28 -24.41 -15.33
C VAL A 232 -12.87 -25.12 -16.53
N PRO A 233 -13.43 -24.41 -17.54
CA PRO A 233 -14.01 -25.05 -18.71
C PRO A 233 -12.93 -25.80 -19.51
N LYS A 234 -13.20 -27.07 -19.80
CA LYS A 234 -12.29 -27.92 -20.60
C LYS A 234 -12.13 -27.40 -22.02
N VAL A 235 -13.17 -26.80 -22.55
CA VAL A 235 -13.18 -26.21 -23.90
C VAL A 235 -13.36 -24.70 -23.75
N ARG A 236 -12.42 -23.93 -24.25
CA ARG A 236 -12.51 -22.45 -24.30
C ARG A 236 -13.12 -22.04 -25.63
N LYS A 237 -13.88 -20.92 -25.62
CA LYS A 237 -14.35 -20.29 -26.86
C LYS A 237 -13.14 -19.89 -27.70
N GLU A 238 -13.20 -20.15 -28.99
CA GLU A 238 -12.19 -19.63 -29.92
C GLU A 238 -12.30 -18.10 -29.96
N PRO A 239 -11.17 -17.39 -29.92
CA PRO A 239 -11.18 -15.92 -29.96
C PRO A 239 -11.61 -15.45 -31.36
N ALA A 240 -12.53 -14.51 -31.42
CA ALA A 240 -12.92 -13.86 -32.67
C ALA A 240 -11.82 -12.92 -33.22
N GLY A 241 -10.82 -12.58 -32.38
CA GLY A 241 -9.69 -11.75 -32.75
C GLY A 241 -8.71 -11.63 -31.56
N TRP A 242 -7.56 -11.03 -31.80
CA TRP A 242 -6.50 -10.88 -30.83
C TRP A 242 -6.14 -9.42 -30.60
N ILE A 243 -5.95 -9.02 -29.34
CA ILE A 243 -5.30 -7.77 -28.95
C ILE A 243 -3.89 -8.13 -28.53
N THR A 244 -2.89 -7.62 -29.25
CA THR A 244 -1.49 -7.88 -28.92
C THR A 244 -0.87 -6.64 -28.30
N ILE A 245 -0.36 -6.77 -27.07
CA ILE A 245 0.42 -5.75 -26.39
C ILE A 245 1.88 -6.20 -26.38
N ARG A 246 2.77 -5.37 -26.95
CA ARG A 246 4.21 -5.66 -27.01
C ARG A 246 4.97 -4.63 -26.19
N GLY A 247 5.98 -5.09 -25.42
CA GLY A 247 6.88 -4.21 -24.68
C GLY A 247 6.27 -3.51 -23.48
N ALA A 248 5.18 -4.04 -22.94
CA ALA A 248 4.66 -3.58 -21.65
C ALA A 248 5.70 -3.85 -20.56
N ARG A 249 6.16 -2.80 -19.87
CA ARG A 249 7.20 -2.86 -18.83
C ARG A 249 6.95 -1.89 -17.68
N GLN A 250 5.76 -1.32 -17.62
CA GLN A 250 5.41 -0.36 -16.59
C GLN A 250 4.70 -1.05 -15.43
N ASN A 251 4.92 -0.56 -14.22
CA ASN A 251 4.43 -1.14 -12.96
C ASN A 251 4.94 -2.59 -12.75
N ASN A 252 4.05 -3.53 -12.55
CA ASN A 252 4.35 -4.93 -12.27
C ASN A 252 4.25 -5.85 -13.51
N LEU A 253 4.23 -5.27 -14.71
CA LEU A 253 4.18 -6.01 -15.98
C LEU A 253 5.57 -6.38 -16.47
#